data_33c098889dc7c3813d5feed810bf722a
#
_entry.id   33c098889dc7c3813d5feed810bf722a
#
_cell.length_a   1.000
_cell.length_b   1.000
_cell.length_c   1.000
_cell.angle_alpha   90.00
_cell.angle_beta   90.00
_cell.angle_gamma   90.00
#
_symmetry.space_group_name_H-M   'P 1'
#
loop_
_entity.id
_entity.type
_entity.pdbx_description
1 polymer ?
#
loop_
_entity_poly.entity_id
_entity_poly.type
_entity_poly.pdbx_seq_one_letter_code
_entity_poly.pdbx_strand_id
1 'polypeptide(L)'
;TLGKEVAVFVARWRRQLALLDRQEFLGKCNGATGTFGAHLAAWPDAPWEEIARDFVGGLGLTYAPLTTQIEPHDWIAEVAHSLVRFGQVTLDFCRDMWTYISRGVLKQRVVAGEVGSSTMPHKVNPIDFENAEANVGIAASLLDHLALKLTTSRLQDRKSTRLNSSHITISYAVFC
;
A
#
# COMPACT_ATOMS: atom_id res chain seq x y z
N THR A 1 -21.03 -15.58 -20.74
CA THR A 1 -22.16 -15.12 -19.91
C THR A 1 -21.71 -13.98 -19.01
N LEU A 2 -22.62 -13.08 -18.60
CA LEU A 2 -22.31 -11.96 -17.70
C LEU A 2 -21.68 -12.45 -16.38
N GLY A 3 -22.18 -13.54 -15.82
CA GLY A 3 -21.60 -14.14 -14.61
C GLY A 3 -20.13 -14.54 -14.77
N LYS A 4 -19.74 -15.04 -15.93
CA LYS A 4 -18.34 -15.38 -16.24
C LYS A 4 -17.48 -14.10 -16.34
N GLU A 5 -17.98 -13.02 -16.93
CA GLU A 5 -17.27 -11.74 -17.01
C GLU A 5 -16.98 -11.20 -15.60
N VAL A 6 -17.99 -11.19 -14.70
CA VAL A 6 -17.79 -10.77 -13.31
C VAL A 6 -16.83 -11.71 -12.55
N ALA A 7 -16.94 -13.03 -12.79
CA ALA A 7 -16.06 -14.01 -12.15
C ALA A 7 -14.58 -13.83 -12.50
N VAL A 8 -14.25 -13.27 -13.66
CA VAL A 8 -12.87 -12.92 -14.05
C VAL A 8 -12.29 -11.89 -13.08
N PHE A 9 -13.05 -10.85 -12.73
CA PHE A 9 -12.60 -9.84 -11.75
C PHE A 9 -12.38 -10.45 -10.37
N VAL A 10 -13.29 -11.32 -9.92
CA VAL A 10 -13.14 -12.04 -8.64
C VAL A 10 -11.85 -12.88 -8.64
N ALA A 11 -11.55 -13.58 -9.72
CA ALA A 11 -10.32 -14.36 -9.84
C ALA A 11 -9.06 -13.47 -9.81
N ARG A 12 -9.11 -12.32 -10.48
CA ARG A 12 -8.02 -11.34 -10.50
C ARG A 12 -7.77 -10.75 -9.11
N TRP A 13 -8.83 -10.33 -8.37
CA TRP A 13 -8.70 -9.83 -7.00
C TRP A 13 -8.15 -10.90 -6.06
N ARG A 14 -8.66 -12.12 -6.11
CA ARG A 14 -8.16 -13.23 -5.28
C ARG A 14 -6.68 -13.48 -5.51
N ARG A 15 -6.22 -13.38 -6.76
CA ARG A 15 -4.79 -13.51 -7.08
C ARG A 15 -3.96 -12.39 -6.42
N GLN A 16 -4.43 -11.13 -6.45
CA GLN A 16 -3.71 -10.03 -5.81
C GLN A 16 -3.71 -10.15 -4.29
N LEU A 17 -4.82 -10.55 -3.68
CA LEU A 17 -4.90 -10.81 -2.24
C LEU A 17 -3.93 -11.93 -1.82
N ALA A 18 -3.87 -13.02 -2.56
CA ALA A 18 -2.94 -14.11 -2.27
C ALA A 18 -1.46 -13.71 -2.39
N LEU A 19 -1.13 -12.67 -3.16
CA LEU A 19 0.21 -12.09 -3.19
C LEU A 19 0.48 -11.23 -1.95
N LEU A 20 -0.52 -10.47 -1.50
CA LEU A 20 -0.43 -9.68 -0.26
C LEU A 20 -0.30 -10.58 0.98
N ASP A 21 -1.05 -11.68 1.03
CA ASP A 21 -0.99 -12.65 2.14
C ASP A 21 0.39 -13.32 2.30
N ARG A 22 1.19 -13.33 1.24
CA ARG A 22 2.55 -13.89 1.24
C ARG A 22 3.63 -12.84 1.50
N GLN A 23 3.23 -11.60 1.67
CA GLN A 23 4.18 -10.50 1.87
C GLN A 23 4.87 -10.64 3.21
N GLU A 24 6.19 -10.59 3.20
CA GLU A 24 6.99 -10.52 4.43
C GLU A 24 7.08 -9.07 4.91
N PHE A 25 6.87 -8.89 6.21
CA PHE A 25 7.06 -7.60 6.89
C PHE A 25 8.37 -7.66 7.66
N LEU A 26 9.36 -6.90 7.20
CA LEU A 26 10.71 -6.95 7.75
C LEU A 26 10.86 -6.02 8.95
N GLY A 27 11.68 -6.44 9.92
CA GLY A 27 12.07 -5.64 11.06
C GLY A 27 13.56 -5.77 11.34
N LYS A 28 14.16 -4.76 11.94
CA LYS A 28 15.56 -4.80 12.35
C LYS A 28 15.72 -4.55 13.84
N CYS A 29 16.75 -5.18 14.42
CA CYS A 29 17.21 -4.91 15.77
C CYS A 29 18.71 -5.21 15.85
N ASN A 30 19.57 -4.37 15.22
CA ASN A 30 21.01 -4.60 15.08
C ASN A 30 21.85 -3.34 15.37
N GLY A 31 21.30 -2.41 16.16
CA GLY A 31 21.98 -1.20 16.58
C GLY A 31 21.97 -0.05 15.57
N ALA A 32 22.63 1.04 15.92
CA ALA A 32 22.59 2.31 15.21
C ALA A 32 23.21 2.26 13.81
N THR A 33 24.08 1.30 13.54
CA THR A 33 24.78 1.15 12.25
C THR A 33 24.55 -0.21 11.60
N GLY A 34 23.67 -1.03 12.16
CA GLY A 34 23.39 -2.38 11.66
C GLY A 34 24.47 -3.42 11.99
N THR A 35 25.37 -3.14 12.95
CA THR A 35 26.55 -3.97 13.24
C THR A 35 26.65 -4.45 14.68
N PHE A 36 25.66 -4.19 15.52
CA PHE A 36 25.70 -4.46 16.97
C PHE A 36 26.89 -3.81 17.71
N GLY A 37 27.57 -2.83 17.14
CA GLY A 37 28.83 -2.29 17.70
C GLY A 37 28.72 -1.85 19.16
N ALA A 38 27.67 -1.13 19.55
CA ALA A 38 27.46 -0.73 20.94
C ALA A 38 27.09 -1.92 21.86
N HIS A 39 26.38 -2.90 21.34
CA HIS A 39 25.97 -4.10 22.07
C HIS A 39 27.18 -5.00 22.35
N LEU A 40 28.02 -5.21 21.35
CA LEU A 40 29.26 -5.98 21.47
C LEU A 40 30.27 -5.29 22.41
N ALA A 41 30.32 -3.96 22.41
CA ALA A 41 31.16 -3.21 23.35
C ALA A 41 30.70 -3.38 24.81
N ALA A 42 29.40 -3.48 25.04
CA ALA A 42 28.81 -3.66 26.37
C ALA A 42 28.85 -5.12 26.84
N TRP A 43 28.59 -6.06 25.97
CA TRP A 43 28.55 -7.49 26.27
C TRP A 43 29.01 -8.31 25.06
N PRO A 44 30.33 -8.57 24.94
CA PRO A 44 30.93 -9.20 23.76
C PRO A 44 30.47 -10.64 23.52
N ASP A 45 30.20 -11.39 24.58
CA ASP A 45 29.89 -12.80 24.49
C ASP A 45 28.40 -13.13 24.33
N ALA A 46 27.54 -12.10 24.27
CA ALA A 46 26.11 -12.33 24.10
C ALA A 46 25.76 -12.68 22.64
N PRO A 47 24.82 -13.60 22.41
CA PRO A 47 24.38 -13.99 21.07
C PRO A 47 23.40 -12.95 20.48
N TRP A 48 23.89 -11.75 20.22
CA TRP A 48 23.08 -10.58 19.83
C TRP A 48 22.22 -10.81 18.59
N GLU A 49 22.69 -11.60 17.64
CA GLU A 49 21.92 -11.90 16.42
C GLU A 49 20.71 -12.80 16.72
N GLU A 50 20.87 -13.77 17.60
CA GLU A 50 19.77 -14.65 18.05
C GLU A 50 18.74 -13.84 18.86
N ILE A 51 19.22 -13.02 19.81
CA ILE A 51 18.38 -12.14 20.63
C ILE A 51 17.56 -11.19 19.73
N ALA A 52 18.21 -10.60 18.72
CA ALA A 52 17.54 -9.69 17.78
C ALA A 52 16.50 -10.40 16.91
N ARG A 53 16.82 -11.62 16.45
CA ARG A 53 15.91 -12.45 15.66
C ARG A 53 14.67 -12.84 16.49
N ASP A 54 14.87 -13.29 17.71
CA ASP A 54 13.79 -13.69 18.61
C ASP A 54 12.91 -12.50 18.98
N PHE A 55 13.51 -11.34 19.24
CA PHE A 55 12.79 -10.11 19.53
C PHE A 55 11.92 -9.66 18.35
N VAL A 56 12.49 -9.58 17.16
CA VAL A 56 11.77 -9.17 15.95
C VAL A 56 10.68 -10.19 15.59
N GLY A 57 10.99 -11.49 15.68
CA GLY A 57 10.02 -12.56 15.48
C GLY A 57 8.88 -12.53 16.49
N GLY A 58 9.15 -12.18 17.74
CA GLY A 58 8.14 -12.00 18.79
C GLY A 58 7.16 -10.86 18.51
N LEU A 59 7.52 -9.91 17.63
CA LEU A 59 6.63 -8.85 17.14
C LEU A 59 5.82 -9.27 15.90
N GLY A 60 5.98 -10.50 15.41
CA GLY A 60 5.34 -10.99 14.18
C GLY A 60 6.00 -10.50 12.90
N LEU A 61 7.25 -10.04 12.95
CA LEU A 61 8.02 -9.56 11.82
C LEU A 61 9.11 -10.55 11.43
N THR A 62 9.52 -10.53 10.16
CA THR A 62 10.71 -11.27 9.70
C THR A 62 11.97 -10.45 10.00
N TYR A 63 12.94 -11.07 10.66
CA TYR A 63 14.19 -10.40 11.02
C TYR A 63 15.06 -10.12 9.78
N ALA A 64 15.44 -8.85 9.59
CA ALA A 64 16.39 -8.41 8.57
C ALA A 64 17.81 -8.30 9.17
N PRO A 65 18.70 -9.28 8.95
CA PRO A 65 20.03 -9.31 9.60
C PRO A 65 20.99 -8.27 9.03
N LEU A 66 20.87 -7.96 7.74
CA LEU A 66 21.77 -7.06 7.02
C LEU A 66 21.04 -5.75 6.70
N THR A 67 21.31 -4.77 7.53
CA THR A 67 20.79 -3.41 7.37
C THR A 67 21.88 -2.39 7.67
N THR A 68 21.63 -1.14 7.36
CA THR A 68 22.42 -0.01 7.86
C THR A 68 21.75 0.57 9.11
N GLN A 69 21.66 1.87 9.23
CA GLN A 69 20.98 2.52 10.34
C GLN A 69 19.47 2.24 10.33
N ILE A 70 18.88 2.15 9.15
CA ILE A 70 17.45 1.82 8.96
C ILE A 70 17.32 0.51 8.19
N GLU A 71 16.14 -0.09 8.28
CA GLU A 71 15.72 -1.15 7.39
C GLU A 71 15.43 -0.53 6.01
N PRO A 72 15.84 -1.15 4.86
CA PRO A 72 15.76 -0.54 3.52
C PRO A 72 14.36 -0.24 3.00
N HIS A 73 13.31 -0.77 3.60
CA HIS A 73 11.89 -0.55 3.23
C HIS A 73 11.48 -1.10 1.86
N ASP A 74 12.25 -1.99 1.26
CA ASP A 74 11.91 -2.61 -0.02
C ASP A 74 10.58 -3.39 0.06
N TRP A 75 10.30 -4.03 1.19
CA TRP A 75 9.03 -4.72 1.43
C TRP A 75 7.82 -3.78 1.42
N ILE A 76 7.99 -2.51 1.83
CA ILE A 76 6.91 -1.50 1.76
C ILE A 76 6.57 -1.20 0.29
N ALA A 77 7.59 -1.13 -0.57
CA ALA A 77 7.39 -0.96 -2.01
C ALA A 77 6.68 -2.17 -2.63
N GLU A 78 7.00 -3.38 -2.20
CA GLU A 78 6.33 -4.61 -2.65
C GLU A 78 4.84 -4.60 -2.28
N VAL A 79 4.50 -4.21 -1.04
CA VAL A 79 3.11 -4.02 -0.58
C VAL A 79 2.42 -2.94 -1.41
N ALA A 80 3.05 -1.77 -1.56
CA ALA A 80 2.49 -0.64 -2.30
C ALA A 80 2.20 -1.02 -3.76
N HIS A 81 3.13 -1.66 -4.45
CA HIS A 81 2.94 -2.14 -5.82
C HIS A 81 1.85 -3.23 -5.92
N SER A 82 1.70 -4.06 -4.90
CA SER A 82 0.62 -5.07 -4.85
C SER A 82 -0.74 -4.41 -4.71
N LEU A 83 -0.85 -3.37 -3.88
CA LEU A 83 -2.06 -2.56 -3.72
C LEU A 83 -2.39 -1.77 -4.99
N VAL A 84 -1.39 -1.22 -5.69
CA VAL A 84 -1.59 -0.57 -6.99
C VAL A 84 -2.20 -1.54 -7.99
N ARG A 85 -1.68 -2.77 -8.10
CA ARG A 85 -2.25 -3.78 -9.01
C ARG A 85 -3.67 -4.19 -8.61
N PHE A 86 -3.95 -4.32 -7.31
CA PHE A 86 -5.30 -4.58 -6.81
C PHE A 86 -6.25 -3.44 -7.22
N GLY A 87 -5.82 -2.19 -7.04
CA GLY A 87 -6.56 -1.00 -7.45
C GLY A 87 -6.82 -0.97 -8.96
N GLN A 88 -5.84 -1.34 -9.79
CA GLN A 88 -6.03 -1.39 -11.25
C GLN A 88 -7.09 -2.41 -11.69
N VAL A 89 -7.20 -3.55 -11.00
CA VAL A 89 -8.30 -4.51 -11.24
C VAL A 89 -9.64 -3.89 -10.87
N THR A 90 -9.69 -3.13 -9.79
CA THR A 90 -10.91 -2.43 -9.33
C THR A 90 -11.31 -1.33 -10.30
N LEU A 91 -10.36 -0.56 -10.80
CA LEU A 91 -10.58 0.49 -11.79
C LEU A 91 -11.14 -0.09 -13.09
N ASP A 92 -10.56 -1.19 -13.58
CA ASP A 92 -11.01 -1.90 -14.77
C ASP A 92 -12.45 -2.41 -14.60
N PHE A 93 -12.77 -2.99 -13.44
CA PHE A 93 -14.13 -3.40 -13.08
C PHE A 93 -15.11 -2.21 -13.09
N CYS A 94 -14.73 -1.05 -12.53
CA CYS A 94 -15.57 0.13 -12.51
C CYS A 94 -15.90 0.62 -13.93
N ARG A 95 -14.92 0.61 -14.84
CA ARG A 95 -15.10 0.99 -16.25
C ARG A 95 -16.01 0.03 -17.00
N ASP A 96 -15.88 -1.25 -16.75
CA ASP A 96 -16.77 -2.25 -17.35
C ASP A 96 -18.22 -2.10 -16.84
N MET A 97 -18.40 -1.90 -15.53
CA MET A 97 -19.73 -1.66 -14.95
C MET A 97 -20.34 -0.37 -15.51
N TRP A 98 -19.58 0.69 -15.61
CA TRP A 98 -20.01 1.94 -16.26
C TRP A 98 -20.46 1.70 -17.71
N THR A 99 -19.68 0.92 -18.47
CA THR A 99 -19.97 0.57 -19.86
C THR A 99 -21.27 -0.27 -19.96
N TYR A 100 -21.45 -1.27 -19.10
CA TYR A 100 -22.67 -2.08 -19.11
C TYR A 100 -23.91 -1.26 -18.75
N ILE A 101 -23.81 -0.30 -17.85
CA ILE A 101 -24.90 0.61 -17.50
C ILE A 101 -25.20 1.54 -18.68
N SER A 102 -24.19 2.14 -19.29
CA SER A 102 -24.36 3.06 -20.42
C SER A 102 -24.98 2.39 -21.65
N ARG A 103 -24.73 1.11 -21.86
CA ARG A 103 -25.31 0.29 -22.93
C ARG A 103 -26.67 -0.34 -22.57
N GLY A 104 -27.17 -0.11 -21.35
CA GLY A 104 -28.44 -0.65 -20.89
C GLY A 104 -28.43 -2.15 -20.60
N VAL A 105 -27.25 -2.80 -20.54
CA VAL A 105 -27.08 -4.20 -20.14
C VAL A 105 -27.41 -4.38 -18.65
N LEU A 106 -26.98 -3.41 -17.84
CA LEU A 106 -27.32 -3.27 -16.44
C LEU A 106 -28.14 -2.00 -16.23
N LYS A 107 -29.01 -2.02 -15.23
CA LYS A 107 -29.76 -0.82 -14.82
C LYS A 107 -29.43 -0.49 -13.38
N GLN A 108 -29.13 0.75 -13.11
CA GLN A 108 -29.02 1.25 -11.75
C GLN A 108 -30.39 1.30 -11.08
N ARG A 109 -30.46 0.89 -9.83
CA ARG A 109 -31.65 1.05 -9.02
C ARG A 109 -31.74 2.51 -8.56
N VAL A 110 -32.77 3.22 -8.99
CA VAL A 110 -33.03 4.58 -8.51
C VAL A 110 -33.48 4.53 -7.06
N VAL A 111 -32.80 5.23 -6.18
CA VAL A 111 -33.20 5.40 -4.78
C VAL A 111 -34.03 6.69 -4.70
N ALA A 112 -35.22 6.59 -4.10
CA ALA A 112 -36.11 7.75 -3.95
C ALA A 112 -35.43 8.83 -3.12
N GLY A 113 -35.26 10.02 -3.69
CA GLY A 113 -34.61 11.16 -3.06
C GLY A 113 -33.18 11.46 -3.56
N GLU A 114 -32.57 10.57 -4.34
CA GLU A 114 -31.32 10.88 -5.04
C GLU A 114 -31.61 11.64 -6.34
N VAL A 115 -31.06 12.84 -6.44
CA VAL A 115 -31.12 13.67 -7.64
C VAL A 115 -29.86 13.40 -8.46
N GLY A 116 -29.97 12.70 -9.59
CA GLY A 116 -28.82 12.34 -10.43
C GLY A 116 -28.08 13.53 -11.05
N SER A 117 -28.75 14.66 -11.22
CA SER A 117 -28.18 15.92 -11.69
C SER A 117 -29.16 17.07 -11.43
N SER A 118 -28.67 18.21 -10.97
CA SER A 118 -29.48 19.43 -10.82
C SER A 118 -29.94 20.01 -12.15
N THR A 119 -29.21 19.73 -13.24
CA THR A 119 -29.49 20.23 -14.59
C THR A 119 -30.26 19.25 -15.46
N MET A 120 -30.12 17.94 -15.20
CA MET A 120 -30.77 16.86 -15.94
C MET A 120 -31.34 15.82 -14.95
N PRO A 121 -32.52 16.07 -14.35
CA PRO A 121 -33.04 15.23 -13.25
C PRO A 121 -33.34 13.77 -13.62
N HIS A 122 -33.46 13.45 -14.90
CA HIS A 122 -33.68 12.09 -15.41
C HIS A 122 -32.38 11.35 -15.80
N LYS A 123 -31.21 12.02 -15.66
CA LYS A 123 -29.91 11.40 -15.89
C LYS A 123 -29.42 10.72 -14.63
N VAL A 124 -29.45 9.40 -14.59
CA VAL A 124 -28.86 8.59 -13.51
C VAL A 124 -27.44 8.21 -13.94
N ASN A 125 -26.45 8.82 -13.29
CA ASN A 125 -25.04 8.47 -13.50
C ASN A 125 -24.60 7.39 -12.52
N PRO A 126 -23.72 6.46 -12.90
CA PRO A 126 -23.12 5.48 -11.99
C PRO A 126 -21.99 6.13 -11.15
N ILE A 127 -22.35 7.11 -10.30
CA ILE A 127 -21.44 7.97 -9.54
C ILE A 127 -20.48 7.18 -8.67
N ASP A 128 -20.94 6.07 -8.09
CA ASP A 128 -20.07 5.24 -7.23
C ASP A 128 -18.89 4.65 -8.01
N PHE A 129 -19.11 4.22 -9.24
CA PHE A 129 -18.04 3.71 -10.11
C PHE A 129 -17.12 4.82 -10.59
N GLU A 130 -17.64 6.00 -10.90
CA GLU A 130 -16.86 7.16 -11.28
C GLU A 130 -15.98 7.65 -10.11
N ASN A 131 -16.54 7.74 -8.91
CA ASN A 131 -15.82 8.08 -7.68
C ASN A 131 -14.76 7.05 -7.33
N ALA A 132 -15.09 5.75 -7.44
CA ALA A 132 -14.12 4.68 -7.19
C ALA A 132 -12.95 4.76 -8.18
N GLU A 133 -13.20 5.00 -9.47
CA GLU A 133 -12.15 5.18 -10.48
C GLU A 133 -11.22 6.34 -10.12
N ALA A 134 -11.76 7.50 -9.76
CA ALA A 134 -10.99 8.68 -9.39
C ALA A 134 -10.12 8.43 -8.13
N ASN A 135 -10.73 7.87 -7.08
CA ASN A 135 -10.03 7.61 -5.81
C ASN A 135 -8.94 6.53 -5.96
N VAL A 136 -9.18 5.48 -6.73
CA VAL A 136 -8.16 4.47 -7.04
C VAL A 136 -6.99 5.09 -7.80
N GLY A 137 -7.24 6.01 -8.73
CA GLY A 137 -6.19 6.73 -9.45
C GLY A 137 -5.30 7.55 -8.52
N ILE A 138 -5.89 8.29 -7.59
CA ILE A 138 -5.16 9.08 -6.58
C ILE A 138 -4.36 8.14 -5.66
N ALA A 139 -4.99 7.09 -5.15
CA ALA A 139 -4.34 6.12 -4.27
C ALA A 139 -3.14 5.44 -4.96
N ALA A 140 -3.30 5.03 -6.22
CA ALA A 140 -2.22 4.43 -7.00
C ALA A 140 -1.02 5.37 -7.15
N SER A 141 -1.27 6.66 -7.44
CA SER A 141 -0.21 7.66 -7.58
C SER A 141 0.57 7.87 -6.28
N LEU A 142 -0.12 7.90 -5.14
CA LEU A 142 0.51 8.04 -3.82
C LEU A 142 1.32 6.80 -3.44
N LEU A 143 0.77 5.60 -3.66
CA LEU A 143 1.44 4.34 -3.37
C LEU A 143 2.70 4.16 -4.24
N ASP A 144 2.62 4.48 -5.52
CA ASP A 144 3.77 4.41 -6.44
C ASP A 144 4.86 5.40 -6.03
N HIS A 145 4.48 6.64 -5.68
CA HIS A 145 5.42 7.62 -5.14
C HIS A 145 6.10 7.13 -3.86
N LEU A 146 5.35 6.55 -2.92
CA LEU A 146 5.89 6.02 -1.67
C LEU A 146 6.84 4.85 -1.93
N ALA A 147 6.49 3.93 -2.83
CA ALA A 147 7.35 2.82 -3.22
C ALA A 147 8.70 3.31 -3.74
N LEU A 148 8.72 4.28 -4.64
CA LEU A 148 9.94 4.87 -5.19
C LEU A 148 10.71 5.68 -4.15
N LYS A 149 10.02 6.39 -3.27
CA LYS A 149 10.65 7.27 -2.27
C LYS A 149 11.29 6.49 -1.13
N LEU A 150 10.63 5.45 -0.62
CA LEU A 150 11.07 4.74 0.58
C LEU A 150 12.22 3.77 0.31
N THR A 151 12.33 3.21 -0.89
CA THR A 151 13.43 2.33 -1.29
C THR A 151 14.74 3.08 -1.59
N THR A 152 14.70 4.40 -1.70
CA THR A 152 15.87 5.22 -1.96
C THR A 152 16.24 6.01 -0.72
N SER A 153 17.34 5.64 -0.05
CA SER A 153 17.91 6.41 1.06
C SER A 153 19.24 7.02 0.69
N ARG A 154 19.54 8.17 1.29
CA ARG A 154 20.87 8.77 1.22
C ARG A 154 21.83 8.05 2.16
N LEU A 155 23.14 8.35 2.04
CA LEU A 155 24.13 7.94 3.01
C LEU A 155 23.65 8.34 4.41
N GLN A 156 23.49 7.35 5.26
CA GLN A 156 22.74 7.49 6.50
C GLN A 156 23.64 8.06 7.58
N ASP A 157 23.42 9.33 7.86
CA ASP A 157 23.91 9.98 9.07
C ASP A 157 22.73 10.43 9.95
N ARG A 158 23.03 10.90 11.16
CA ARG A 158 22.01 11.40 12.11
C ARG A 158 21.14 12.54 11.53
N LYS A 159 21.65 13.30 10.57
CA LYS A 159 20.95 14.43 9.97
C LYS A 159 19.90 13.98 8.96
N SER A 160 20.23 12.96 8.16
CA SER A 160 19.28 12.43 7.18
C SER A 160 18.09 11.74 7.84
N THR A 161 18.29 11.09 8.98
CA THR A 161 17.20 10.49 9.77
C THR A 161 16.25 11.54 10.35
N ARG A 162 16.77 12.67 10.82
CA ARG A 162 15.94 13.80 11.29
C ARG A 162 15.14 14.44 10.16
N LEU A 163 15.72 14.59 8.98
CA LEU A 163 15.03 15.10 7.80
C LEU A 163 13.91 14.17 7.35
N ASN A 164 14.12 12.86 7.40
CA ASN A 164 13.08 11.90 7.04
C ASN A 164 11.88 11.92 8.02
N SER A 165 12.13 12.04 9.32
CA SER A 165 11.06 12.21 10.32
C SER A 165 10.35 13.56 10.19
N SER A 166 11.05 14.64 9.84
CA SER A 166 10.46 15.96 9.59
C SER A 166 9.61 15.96 8.31
N HIS A 167 10.02 15.25 7.26
CA HIS A 167 9.26 15.13 6.03
C HIS A 167 7.96 14.33 6.22
N ILE A 168 7.96 13.31 7.07
CA ILE A 168 6.73 12.61 7.45
C ILE A 168 5.78 13.56 8.20
N THR A 169 6.31 14.39 9.10
CA THR A 169 5.52 15.39 9.84
C THR A 169 4.97 16.49 8.92
N ILE A 170 5.75 16.94 7.94
CA ILE A 170 5.29 17.93 6.93
C ILE A 170 4.23 17.32 6.01
N SER A 171 4.37 16.07 5.59
CA SER A 171 3.34 15.37 4.82
C SER A 171 2.03 15.25 5.60
N TYR A 172 2.09 14.99 6.91
CA TYR A 172 0.90 14.98 7.78
C TYR A 172 0.25 16.35 7.90
N ALA A 173 1.03 17.42 7.96
CA ALA A 173 0.53 18.79 8.06
C ALA A 173 -0.07 19.35 6.77
N VAL A 174 0.26 18.77 5.62
CA VAL A 174 -0.30 19.17 4.30
C VAL A 174 -1.63 18.46 4.02
N PHE A 175 -1.94 17.36 4.73
CA PHE A 175 -3.18 16.58 4.57
C PHE A 175 -4.17 16.74 5.75
N CYS A 176 -3.87 17.58 6.74
CA CYS A 176 -4.79 18.10 7.75
C CYS A 176 -5.14 19.56 7.44
#